data_ad0e4791c67881ce53bb27223ce1fbfd
#
_entry.id   ad0e4791c67881ce53bb27223ce1fbfd
#
_cell.length_a   1.000
_cell.length_b   1.000
_cell.length_c   1.000
_cell.angle_alpha   90.00
_cell.angle_beta   90.00
_cell.angle_gamma   90.00
#
_symmetry.space_group_name_H-M   'P 1'
#
loop_
_entity.id
_entity.type
_entity.pdbx_description
1 polymer ?
#
loop_
_entity_poly.entity_id
_entity_poly.type
_entity_poly.pdbx_seq_one_letter_code
_entity_poly.pdbx_strand_id
1 'polypeptide(L)'
;DQGTEDRLCKQIADGFQDDDLQEPFFKIYNGPCTEAAVIEMAKEAQAEYCDMVVGIGGGKMLDIAKAVAHFAELPLCVCPTAASMDGPCSAISVLYHKDGSFDYYLALAKNPDLVVVDTDVVAAAPLRMTVAGMGDALATYFEARSCVTARGTNEHGGMPGHLALVAARACYDTLME
;
A
#
# COMPACT_ATOMS: atom_id res chain seq x y z
N ASP A 1 15.15 5.12 -9.80
CA ASP A 1 15.61 5.35 -11.19
C ASP A 1 15.49 4.05 -11.98
N GLN A 2 15.56 4.11 -13.30
CA GLN A 2 15.37 2.96 -14.20
C GLN A 2 16.32 1.79 -13.88
N GLY A 3 17.57 2.08 -13.57
CA GLY A 3 18.55 1.03 -13.27
C GLY A 3 18.27 0.29 -11.94
N THR A 4 17.61 0.94 -10.97
CA THR A 4 17.17 0.29 -9.73
C THR A 4 15.96 -0.61 -10.00
N GLU A 5 15.02 -0.14 -10.82
CA GLU A 5 13.83 -0.90 -11.22
C GLU A 5 14.24 -2.16 -11.98
N ASP A 6 15.10 -2.03 -13.01
CA ASP A 6 15.57 -3.15 -13.80
C ASP A 6 16.30 -4.21 -12.96
N ARG A 7 17.14 -3.77 -11.99
CA ARG A 7 17.85 -4.68 -11.09
C ARG A 7 16.89 -5.41 -10.14
N LEU A 8 15.88 -4.73 -9.58
CA LEU A 8 14.91 -5.33 -8.68
C LEU A 8 14.04 -6.36 -9.41
N CYS A 9 13.53 -6.01 -10.60
CA CYS A 9 12.77 -6.94 -11.44
C CYS A 9 13.58 -8.20 -11.76
N LYS A 10 14.87 -8.03 -12.10
CA LYS A 10 15.76 -9.18 -12.36
C LYS A 10 15.94 -10.06 -11.14
N GLN A 11 16.19 -9.48 -9.95
CA GLN A 11 16.38 -10.27 -8.71
C GLN A 11 15.11 -11.05 -8.35
N ILE A 12 13.93 -10.47 -8.56
CA ILE A 12 12.66 -11.16 -8.33
C ILE A 12 12.49 -12.30 -9.35
N ALA A 13 12.71 -12.03 -10.64
CA ALA A 13 12.60 -13.06 -11.68
C ALA A 13 13.55 -14.23 -11.45
N ASP A 14 14.82 -13.96 -11.07
CA ASP A 14 15.81 -14.98 -10.74
C ASP A 14 15.32 -15.87 -9.57
N GLY A 15 14.71 -15.27 -8.53
CA GLY A 15 14.13 -16.02 -7.40
C GLY A 15 12.97 -16.94 -7.81
N PHE A 16 12.11 -16.51 -8.73
CA PHE A 16 11.04 -17.36 -9.26
C PHE A 16 11.59 -18.52 -10.10
N GLN A 17 12.66 -18.32 -10.86
CA GLN A 17 13.30 -19.37 -11.65
C GLN A 17 14.01 -20.40 -10.74
N ASP A 18 14.67 -19.96 -9.67
CA ASP A 18 15.36 -20.83 -8.72
C ASP A 18 14.39 -21.79 -8.01
N ASP A 19 13.14 -21.38 -7.79
CA ASP A 19 12.08 -22.18 -7.16
C ASP A 19 11.17 -22.91 -8.18
N ASP A 20 11.53 -22.92 -9.45
CA ASP A 20 10.77 -23.56 -10.55
C ASP A 20 9.33 -23.03 -10.66
N LEU A 21 9.14 -21.76 -10.35
CA LEU A 21 7.87 -21.05 -10.43
C LEU A 21 7.68 -20.37 -11.79
N GLN A 22 6.42 -20.05 -12.12
CA GLN A 22 6.10 -19.30 -13.33
C GLN A 22 6.69 -17.89 -13.22
N GLU A 23 7.30 -17.41 -14.31
CA GLU A 23 7.87 -16.07 -14.39
C GLU A 23 6.80 -14.99 -14.15
N PRO A 24 7.05 -14.00 -13.27
CA PRO A 24 6.09 -12.95 -12.96
C PRO A 24 5.93 -11.97 -14.13
N PHE A 25 4.72 -11.51 -14.36
CA PHE A 25 4.43 -10.42 -15.27
C PHE A 25 4.75 -9.07 -14.59
N PHE A 26 5.69 -8.31 -15.15
CA PHE A 26 6.10 -7.01 -14.59
C PHE A 26 5.41 -5.85 -15.29
N LYS A 27 4.84 -4.94 -14.50
CA LYS A 27 4.32 -3.66 -14.97
C LYS A 27 4.97 -2.51 -14.22
N ILE A 28 5.82 -1.74 -14.88
CA ILE A 28 6.40 -0.51 -14.34
C ILE A 28 5.46 0.65 -14.68
N TYR A 29 5.06 1.41 -13.66
CA TYR A 29 4.12 2.51 -13.84
C TYR A 29 4.54 3.76 -13.05
N ASN A 30 4.64 4.89 -13.72
CA ASN A 30 5.06 6.17 -13.15
C ASN A 30 3.96 7.26 -13.19
N GLY A 31 2.80 6.93 -13.76
CA GLY A 31 1.66 7.85 -13.85
C GLY A 31 0.93 8.09 -12.53
N PRO A 32 -0.11 8.92 -12.51
CA PRO A 32 -1.01 9.10 -11.37
C PRO A 32 -1.90 7.87 -11.18
N CYS A 33 -2.29 7.58 -9.94
CA CYS A 33 -3.26 6.53 -9.61
C CYS A 33 -4.67 6.99 -10.04
N THR A 34 -5.00 6.84 -11.33
CA THR A 34 -6.32 7.17 -11.86
C THR A 34 -7.17 5.92 -12.03
N GLU A 35 -8.49 6.04 -11.88
CA GLU A 35 -9.41 4.92 -12.08
C GLU A 35 -9.24 4.26 -13.46
N ALA A 36 -9.11 5.05 -14.51
CA ALA A 36 -8.92 4.52 -15.87
C ALA A 36 -7.63 3.69 -15.99
N ALA A 37 -6.51 4.16 -15.42
CA ALA A 37 -5.24 3.44 -15.48
C ALA A 37 -5.28 2.13 -14.66
N VAL A 38 -5.87 2.13 -13.49
CA VAL A 38 -5.95 0.92 -12.66
C VAL A 38 -6.90 -0.12 -13.25
N ILE A 39 -8.01 0.30 -13.88
CA ILE A 39 -8.91 -0.60 -14.61
C ILE A 39 -8.21 -1.22 -15.83
N GLU A 40 -7.40 -0.46 -16.56
CA GLU A 40 -6.61 -0.97 -17.69
C GLU A 40 -5.61 -2.02 -17.20
N MET A 41 -4.85 -1.73 -16.14
CA MET A 41 -3.90 -2.70 -15.55
C MET A 41 -4.59 -3.94 -14.99
N ALA A 42 -5.78 -3.81 -14.42
CA ALA A 42 -6.57 -4.95 -13.96
C ALA A 42 -6.96 -5.88 -15.12
N LYS A 43 -7.35 -5.32 -16.27
CA LYS A 43 -7.64 -6.10 -17.48
C LYS A 43 -6.39 -6.77 -18.05
N GLU A 44 -5.23 -6.09 -18.01
CA GLU A 44 -3.95 -6.69 -18.40
C GLU A 44 -3.63 -7.89 -17.49
N ALA A 45 -3.72 -7.74 -16.16
CA ALA A 45 -3.47 -8.84 -15.23
C ALA A 45 -4.40 -10.05 -15.47
N GLN A 46 -5.68 -9.80 -15.79
CA GLN A 46 -6.62 -10.87 -16.14
C GLN A 46 -6.26 -11.54 -17.48
N ALA A 47 -5.82 -10.76 -18.47
CA ALA A 47 -5.43 -11.27 -19.79
C ALA A 47 -4.16 -12.13 -19.73
N GLU A 48 -3.23 -11.79 -18.83
CA GLU A 48 -2.01 -12.55 -18.55
C GLU A 48 -2.22 -13.71 -17.55
N TYR A 49 -3.48 -13.97 -17.14
CA TYR A 49 -3.85 -15.03 -16.21
C TYR A 49 -3.12 -14.95 -14.87
N CYS A 50 -2.85 -13.73 -14.40
CA CYS A 50 -2.27 -13.53 -13.08
C CYS A 50 -3.23 -14.05 -12.00
N ASP A 51 -2.68 -14.68 -10.98
CA ASP A 51 -3.42 -15.21 -9.82
C ASP A 51 -3.24 -14.36 -8.55
N MET A 52 -2.35 -13.36 -8.59
CA MET A 52 -2.07 -12.42 -7.52
C MET A 52 -1.53 -11.11 -8.09
N VAL A 53 -1.79 -10.02 -7.39
CA VAL A 53 -1.13 -8.72 -7.61
C VAL A 53 -0.10 -8.49 -6.51
N VAL A 54 1.14 -8.14 -6.92
CA VAL A 54 2.21 -7.76 -5.99
C VAL A 54 2.57 -6.30 -6.24
N GLY A 55 2.32 -5.44 -5.26
CA GLY A 55 2.68 -4.02 -5.31
C GLY A 55 4.01 -3.74 -4.62
N ILE A 56 5.02 -3.27 -5.35
CA ILE A 56 6.34 -2.95 -4.80
C ILE A 56 6.63 -1.47 -5.01
N GLY A 57 6.84 -0.72 -3.92
CA GLY A 57 7.14 0.70 -4.03
C GLY A 57 6.71 1.54 -2.83
N GLY A 58 6.64 2.85 -3.03
CA GLY A 58 6.07 3.80 -2.08
C GLY A 58 4.55 3.86 -2.18
N GLY A 59 3.92 4.70 -1.34
CA GLY A 59 2.47 4.78 -1.16
C GLY A 59 1.66 4.82 -2.46
N LYS A 60 2.07 5.63 -3.44
CA LYS A 60 1.38 5.69 -4.74
C LYS A 60 1.33 4.33 -5.45
N MET A 61 2.44 3.58 -5.45
CA MET A 61 2.47 2.26 -6.09
C MET A 61 1.63 1.23 -5.34
N LEU A 62 1.61 1.33 -4.02
CA LEU A 62 0.79 0.45 -3.20
C LEU A 62 -0.70 0.74 -3.41
N ASP A 63 -1.09 2.01 -3.55
CA ASP A 63 -2.47 2.38 -3.87
C ASP A 63 -2.89 1.87 -5.25
N ILE A 64 -2.01 1.99 -6.25
CA ILE A 64 -2.24 1.42 -7.59
C ILE A 64 -2.44 -0.10 -7.48
N ALA A 65 -1.55 -0.82 -6.80
CA ALA A 65 -1.64 -2.26 -6.66
C ALA A 65 -2.93 -2.70 -5.94
N LYS A 66 -3.34 -1.98 -4.89
CA LYS A 66 -4.61 -2.19 -4.19
C LYS A 66 -5.80 -2.04 -5.12
N ALA A 67 -5.85 -0.94 -5.90
CA ALA A 67 -6.93 -0.69 -6.83
C ALA A 67 -6.94 -1.72 -7.97
N VAL A 68 -5.79 -2.09 -8.52
CA VAL A 68 -5.67 -3.14 -9.56
C VAL A 68 -6.18 -4.48 -9.03
N ALA A 69 -5.74 -4.90 -7.83
CA ALA A 69 -6.19 -6.14 -7.21
C ALA A 69 -7.71 -6.14 -6.96
N HIS A 70 -8.26 -4.99 -6.54
CA HIS A 70 -9.69 -4.82 -6.35
C HIS A 70 -10.49 -5.02 -7.65
N PHE A 71 -10.09 -4.31 -8.73
CA PHE A 71 -10.81 -4.41 -10.02
C PHE A 71 -10.56 -5.72 -10.76
N ALA A 72 -9.41 -6.38 -10.52
CA ALA A 72 -9.12 -7.71 -11.07
C ALA A 72 -9.71 -8.86 -10.24
N GLU A 73 -10.21 -8.58 -9.03
CA GLU A 73 -10.69 -9.56 -8.04
C GLU A 73 -9.60 -10.60 -7.65
N LEU A 74 -8.35 -10.13 -7.51
CA LEU A 74 -7.18 -10.95 -7.21
C LEU A 74 -6.70 -10.74 -5.76
N PRO A 75 -6.03 -11.75 -5.17
CA PRO A 75 -5.25 -11.58 -3.95
C PRO A 75 -4.20 -10.49 -4.10
N LEU A 76 -3.87 -9.82 -2.99
CA LEU A 76 -2.95 -8.69 -2.94
C LEU A 76 -1.81 -8.93 -1.95
N CYS A 77 -0.59 -8.84 -2.44
CA CYS A 77 0.62 -8.67 -1.64
C CYS A 77 1.18 -7.26 -1.83
N VAL A 78 1.60 -6.61 -0.77
CA VAL A 78 2.27 -5.30 -0.83
C VAL A 78 3.65 -5.35 -0.20
N CYS A 79 4.63 -4.75 -0.88
CA CYS A 79 6.02 -4.68 -0.46
C CYS A 79 6.45 -3.20 -0.42
N PRO A 80 6.26 -2.50 0.72
CA PRO A 80 6.67 -1.10 0.84
C PRO A 80 8.19 -0.97 0.79
N THR A 81 8.67 -0.01 0.00
CA THR A 81 10.11 0.33 -0.09
C THR A 81 10.52 1.49 0.80
N ALA A 82 9.59 2.04 1.57
CA ALA A 82 9.84 3.08 2.58
C ALA A 82 8.76 3.02 3.65
N ALA A 83 9.15 3.21 4.91
CA ALA A 83 8.23 3.32 6.05
C ALA A 83 7.77 4.78 6.20
N SER A 84 6.96 5.28 5.26
CA SER A 84 6.56 6.69 5.22
C SER A 84 5.12 6.95 5.64
N MET A 85 4.31 5.89 5.82
CA MET A 85 2.90 5.94 6.16
C MET A 85 2.37 4.56 6.55
N ASP A 86 1.16 4.49 7.11
CA ASP A 86 0.43 3.27 7.43
C ASP A 86 -0.28 2.63 6.22
N GLY A 87 -0.33 3.34 5.09
CA GLY A 87 -1.00 2.93 3.86
C GLY A 87 -0.79 1.48 3.42
N PRO A 88 0.39 0.84 3.60
CA PRO A 88 0.58 -0.57 3.24
C PRO A 88 -0.42 -1.52 3.90
N CYS A 89 -0.89 -1.20 5.10
CA CYS A 89 -1.79 -2.06 5.88
C CYS A 89 -3.28 -1.69 5.73
N SER A 90 -3.61 -0.59 5.03
CA SER A 90 -4.98 -0.07 4.97
C SER A 90 -5.82 -0.71 3.88
N ALA A 91 -7.15 -0.77 4.10
CA ALA A 91 -8.15 -1.18 3.11
C ALA A 91 -8.68 0.01 2.30
N ILE A 92 -7.82 0.97 1.99
CA ILE A 92 -8.14 2.17 1.21
C ILE A 92 -7.07 2.36 0.14
N SER A 93 -7.48 2.78 -1.05
CA SER A 93 -6.61 3.29 -2.11
C SER A 93 -7.04 4.71 -2.46
N VAL A 94 -6.08 5.62 -2.63
CA VAL A 94 -6.36 7.01 -3.01
C VAL A 94 -6.29 7.14 -4.53
N LEU A 95 -7.39 7.57 -5.13
CA LEU A 95 -7.48 7.81 -6.56
C LEU A 95 -7.40 9.31 -6.88
N TYR A 96 -6.82 9.62 -8.02
CA TYR A 96 -6.56 10.97 -8.47
C TYR A 96 -7.05 11.19 -9.89
N HIS A 97 -7.35 12.44 -10.23
CA HIS A 97 -7.56 12.85 -11.61
C HIS A 97 -6.21 12.89 -12.38
N LYS A 98 -6.28 12.96 -13.71
CA LYS A 98 -5.09 13.02 -14.58
C LYS A 98 -4.18 14.22 -14.30
N ASP A 99 -4.73 15.32 -13.78
CA ASP A 99 -4.00 16.50 -13.40
C ASP A 99 -3.33 16.40 -12.02
N GLY A 100 -3.51 15.27 -11.32
CA GLY A 100 -2.96 15.00 -9.99
C GLY A 100 -3.81 15.54 -8.84
N SER A 101 -4.97 16.15 -9.09
CA SER A 101 -5.91 16.52 -8.04
C SER A 101 -6.58 15.28 -7.45
N PHE A 102 -6.94 15.36 -6.16
CA PHE A 102 -7.66 14.29 -5.47
C PHE A 102 -9.01 14.02 -6.14
N ASP A 103 -9.35 12.75 -6.33
CA ASP A 103 -10.64 12.31 -6.84
C ASP A 103 -11.49 11.72 -5.71
N TYR A 104 -11.17 10.49 -5.28
CA TYR A 104 -11.88 9.86 -4.16
C TYR A 104 -11.06 8.76 -3.48
N TYR A 105 -11.55 8.32 -2.32
CA TYR A 105 -11.05 7.14 -1.62
C TYR A 105 -11.80 5.90 -2.11
N LEU A 106 -11.08 4.96 -2.72
CA LEU A 106 -11.60 3.63 -3.03
C LEU A 106 -11.54 2.77 -1.77
N ALA A 107 -12.69 2.49 -1.17
CA ALA A 107 -12.78 1.55 -0.05
C ALA A 107 -12.70 0.11 -0.57
N LEU A 108 -11.77 -0.66 -0.03
CA LEU A 108 -11.55 -2.06 -0.37
C LEU A 108 -12.35 -2.96 0.59
N ALA A 109 -12.74 -4.14 0.14
CA ALA A 109 -13.49 -5.11 0.96
C ALA A 109 -12.65 -5.68 2.11
N LYS A 110 -11.33 -5.69 1.98
CA LYS A 110 -10.36 -6.22 2.96
C LYS A 110 -9.02 -5.51 2.85
N ASN A 111 -8.22 -5.63 3.90
CA ASN A 111 -6.81 -5.25 3.89
C ASN A 111 -6.03 -6.15 2.91
N PRO A 112 -4.80 -5.79 2.52
CA PRO A 112 -3.92 -6.67 1.75
C PRO A 112 -3.80 -8.06 2.40
N ASP A 113 -3.76 -9.11 1.57
CA ASP A 113 -3.63 -10.49 2.05
C ASP A 113 -2.26 -10.74 2.68
N LEU A 114 -1.23 -10.03 2.18
CA LEU A 114 0.13 -10.11 2.66
C LEU A 114 0.81 -8.75 2.61
N VAL A 115 1.57 -8.43 3.65
CA VAL A 115 2.47 -7.27 3.71
C VAL A 115 3.87 -7.80 3.97
N VAL A 116 4.78 -7.61 3.02
CA VAL A 116 6.18 -8.03 3.12
C VAL A 116 7.06 -6.80 3.27
N VAL A 117 7.78 -6.71 4.38
CA VAL A 117 8.69 -5.60 4.68
C VAL A 117 10.12 -6.10 4.69
N ASP A 118 10.89 -5.71 3.67
CA ASP A 118 12.33 -5.88 3.66
C ASP A 118 12.96 -4.71 4.42
N THR A 119 13.51 -5.00 5.60
CA THR A 119 14.07 -3.96 6.48
C THR A 119 15.31 -3.31 5.91
N ASP A 120 16.10 -4.00 5.07
CA ASP A 120 17.28 -3.43 4.42
C ASP A 120 16.87 -2.43 3.33
N VAL A 121 15.82 -2.76 2.56
CA VAL A 121 15.24 -1.87 1.56
C VAL A 121 14.67 -0.61 2.23
N VAL A 122 13.89 -0.79 3.29
CA VAL A 122 13.29 0.33 4.05
C VAL A 122 14.35 1.20 4.71
N ALA A 123 15.40 0.60 5.30
CA ALA A 123 16.51 1.33 5.92
C ALA A 123 17.33 2.14 4.91
N ALA A 124 17.42 1.69 3.66
CA ALA A 124 18.08 2.40 2.57
C ALA A 124 17.26 3.57 1.99
N ALA A 125 15.98 3.69 2.37
CA ALA A 125 15.13 4.79 1.92
C ALA A 125 15.60 6.15 2.50
N PRO A 126 15.28 7.27 1.83
CA PRO A 126 15.64 8.60 2.36
C PRO A 126 15.07 8.81 3.76
N LEU A 127 15.93 9.29 4.70
CA LEU A 127 15.56 9.52 6.11
C LEU A 127 14.25 10.30 6.28
N ARG A 128 13.97 11.26 5.39
CA ARG A 128 12.71 12.02 5.41
C ARG A 128 11.47 11.15 5.32
N MET A 129 11.56 9.99 4.67
CA MET A 129 10.44 9.04 4.56
C MET A 129 10.18 8.36 5.90
N THR A 130 11.23 7.93 6.60
CA THR A 130 11.11 7.36 7.95
C THR A 130 10.55 8.39 8.93
N VAL A 131 11.04 9.64 8.87
CA VAL A 131 10.50 10.74 9.71
C VAL A 131 9.04 11.02 9.40
N ALA A 132 8.62 10.96 8.12
CA ALA A 132 7.21 11.08 7.75
C ALA A 132 6.35 9.96 8.37
N GLY A 133 6.82 8.70 8.29
CA GLY A 133 6.13 7.57 8.90
C GLY A 133 6.06 7.64 10.43
N MET A 134 7.09 8.16 11.09
CA MET A 134 7.04 8.45 12.54
C MET A 134 5.95 9.48 12.85
N GLY A 135 5.83 10.53 12.04
CA GLY A 135 4.77 11.54 12.19
C GLY A 135 3.36 10.95 11.97
N ASP A 136 3.21 10.10 10.97
CA ASP A 136 1.99 9.38 10.65
C ASP A 136 1.57 8.44 11.80
N ALA A 137 2.49 7.63 12.29
CA ALA A 137 2.30 6.75 13.44
C ALA A 137 1.94 7.53 14.73
N LEU A 138 2.57 8.70 14.94
CA LEU A 138 2.26 9.58 16.07
C LEU A 138 0.83 10.12 15.98
N ALA A 139 0.39 10.52 14.76
CA ALA A 139 -0.94 11.09 14.52
C ALA A 139 -2.06 10.08 14.79
N THR A 140 -1.85 8.81 14.46
CA THR A 140 -2.83 7.72 14.59
C THR A 140 -3.54 7.68 15.94
N TYR A 141 -2.80 7.83 17.05
CA TYR A 141 -3.41 7.82 18.38
C TYR A 141 -4.29 9.05 18.63
N PHE A 142 -3.84 10.23 18.20
CA PHE A 142 -4.60 11.48 18.40
C PHE A 142 -5.87 11.49 17.55
N GLU A 143 -5.81 11.00 16.32
CA GLU A 143 -6.95 10.86 15.42
C GLU A 143 -7.98 9.87 16.00
N ALA A 144 -7.54 8.68 16.39
CA ALA A 144 -8.41 7.68 17.01
C ALA A 144 -9.09 8.21 18.28
N ARG A 145 -8.33 8.89 19.17
CA ARG A 145 -8.86 9.51 20.37
C ARG A 145 -9.89 10.60 20.06
N SER A 146 -9.60 11.43 19.06
CA SER A 146 -10.50 12.51 18.63
C SER A 146 -11.80 11.95 18.06
N CYS A 147 -11.71 10.91 17.23
CA CYS A 147 -12.87 10.22 16.67
C CYS A 147 -13.77 9.63 17.76
N VAL A 148 -13.19 8.94 18.75
CA VAL A 148 -13.93 8.40 19.92
C VAL A 148 -14.59 9.52 20.72
N THR A 149 -13.86 10.60 21.01
CA THR A 149 -14.36 11.72 21.82
C THR A 149 -15.51 12.44 21.12
N ALA A 150 -15.40 12.63 19.80
CA ALA A 150 -16.42 13.25 18.97
C ALA A 150 -17.62 12.33 18.70
N ARG A 151 -17.54 11.06 19.05
CA ARG A 151 -18.50 10.01 18.64
C ARG A 151 -18.70 10.00 17.11
N GLY A 152 -17.62 10.26 16.38
CA GLY A 152 -17.60 10.30 14.92
C GLY A 152 -17.52 8.91 14.31
N THR A 153 -17.71 8.83 13.00
CA THR A 153 -17.45 7.63 12.21
C THR A 153 -16.03 7.68 11.63
N ASN A 154 -15.44 6.51 11.40
CA ASN A 154 -14.18 6.38 10.65
C ASN A 154 -14.43 6.48 9.14
N GLU A 155 -13.35 6.42 8.34
CA GLU A 155 -13.39 6.49 6.87
C GLU A 155 -14.29 5.42 6.20
N HIS A 156 -14.52 4.30 6.86
CA HIS A 156 -15.43 3.24 6.41
C HIS A 156 -16.86 3.40 6.94
N GLY A 157 -17.18 4.52 7.59
CA GLY A 157 -18.51 4.80 8.15
C GLY A 157 -18.83 4.04 9.45
N GLY A 158 -17.85 3.30 10.01
CA GLY A 158 -18.01 2.57 11.25
C GLY A 158 -17.67 3.40 12.49
N MET A 159 -18.28 3.05 13.64
CA MET A 159 -17.88 3.62 14.93
C MET A 159 -16.55 3.02 15.39
N PRO A 160 -15.62 3.83 15.98
CA PRO A 160 -14.37 3.31 16.47
C PRO A 160 -14.59 2.34 17.64
N GLY A 161 -14.07 1.11 17.45
CA GLY A 161 -14.13 0.09 18.50
C GLY A 161 -13.06 0.31 19.57
N HIS A 162 -13.28 -0.29 20.76
CA HIS A 162 -12.31 -0.21 21.87
C HIS A 162 -10.93 -0.76 21.46
N LEU A 163 -10.89 -1.85 20.68
CA LEU A 163 -9.64 -2.46 20.21
C LEU A 163 -8.85 -1.53 19.30
N ALA A 164 -9.51 -0.75 18.44
CA ALA A 164 -8.86 0.24 17.59
C ALA A 164 -8.12 1.31 18.40
N LEU A 165 -8.73 1.82 19.48
CA LEU A 165 -8.09 2.79 20.36
C LEU A 165 -6.90 2.18 21.13
N VAL A 166 -7.01 0.93 21.57
CA VAL A 166 -5.91 0.20 22.22
C VAL A 166 -4.73 0.01 21.26
N ALA A 167 -5.00 -0.40 20.03
CA ALA A 167 -3.97 -0.55 18.99
C ALA A 167 -3.29 0.78 18.66
N ALA A 168 -4.06 1.86 18.48
CA ALA A 168 -3.52 3.19 18.23
C ALA A 168 -2.67 3.70 19.40
N ARG A 169 -3.06 3.39 20.65
CA ARG A 169 -2.28 3.72 21.83
C ARG A 169 -0.97 2.92 21.90
N ALA A 170 -1.01 1.62 21.59
CA ALA A 170 0.19 0.79 21.55
C ALA A 170 1.18 1.29 20.49
N CYS A 171 0.70 1.72 19.32
CA CYS A 171 1.52 2.35 18.29
C CYS A 171 2.23 3.60 18.81
N TYR A 172 1.51 4.49 19.49
CA TYR A 172 2.08 5.69 20.11
C TYR A 172 3.15 5.34 21.15
N ASP A 173 2.87 4.41 22.07
CA ASP A 173 3.79 4.05 23.15
C ASP A 173 5.08 3.44 22.57
N THR A 174 4.98 2.55 21.56
CA THR A 174 6.14 1.95 20.86
C THR A 174 6.99 3.00 20.15
N LEU A 175 6.38 4.04 19.58
CA LEU A 175 7.13 5.12 18.92
C LEU A 175 7.89 5.98 19.92
N MET A 176 7.40 6.10 21.16
CA MET A 176 7.99 6.97 22.20
C MET A 176 9.05 6.28 23.06
N GLU A 177 9.23 4.95 22.92
CA GLU A 177 10.32 4.17 23.55
C GLU A 177 11.64 4.33 22.79
#